data_c4bc2bd0a13dc9c0df6fd617e266b5fa
#
_entry.id   c4bc2bd0a13dc9c0df6fd617e266b5fa
#
_cell.length_a   1.000
_cell.length_b   1.000
_cell.length_c   1.000
_cell.angle_alpha   90.00
_cell.angle_beta   90.00
_cell.angle_gamma   90.00
#
_symmetry.space_group_name_H-M   'P 1'
#
loop_
_entity.id
_entity.type
_entity.pdbx_description
1 polymer ?
#
loop_
_entity_poly.entity_id
_entity_poly.type
_entity_poly.pdbx_seq_one_letter_code
_entity_poly.pdbx_strand_id
1 'polypeptide(L)'
;MGDVVLIVIVTSLTLPHRSKWQEKEARLRRTVTRLLTCDVNQPHPLGSAQVPAADCVLSLLALEGACQDVDTYQAAIQNLVGLLKPGGHLVTSVALRCREYMVGSRKFFGLSLEKETVEKALQEASCQVLKCQYSPIKYSEAYCVNEGHCFVVARKVPGA
;
A
#
# COMPACT_ATOMS: atom_id res chain seq x y z
N MET A 1 9.62 14.82 -10.37
CA MET A 1 8.65 15.46 -9.45
C MET A 1 8.00 14.29 -8.74
N GLY A 2 8.53 13.94 -7.56
CA GLY A 2 8.19 12.69 -6.86
C GLY A 2 6.75 12.70 -6.38
N ASP A 3 6.03 11.63 -6.69
CA ASP A 3 4.67 11.43 -6.23
C ASP A 3 4.67 11.25 -4.72
N VAL A 4 3.85 12.04 -4.04
CA VAL A 4 3.65 11.93 -2.59
C VAL A 4 2.74 10.73 -2.37
N VAL A 5 3.30 9.63 -1.89
CA VAL A 5 2.52 8.48 -1.42
C VAL A 5 2.16 8.73 0.04
N LEU A 6 0.87 8.92 0.32
CA LEU A 6 0.39 9.05 1.69
C LEU A 6 0.34 7.66 2.34
N ILE A 7 1.29 7.37 3.20
CA ILE A 7 1.24 6.19 4.07
C ILE A 7 0.66 6.63 5.41
N VAL A 8 -0.52 6.12 5.74
CA VAL A 8 -1.12 6.31 7.06
C VAL A 8 -0.65 5.18 7.96
N ILE A 9 0.24 5.49 8.89
CA ILE A 9 0.68 4.56 9.92
C ILE A 9 -0.34 4.64 11.06
N VAL A 10 -1.07 3.57 11.27
CA VAL A 10 -2.09 3.49 12.32
C VAL A 10 -1.64 2.50 13.39
N THR A 11 -1.52 2.97 14.63
CA THR A 11 -1.05 2.16 15.76
C THR A 11 -2.16 1.37 16.46
N SER A 12 -3.44 1.60 16.15
CA SER A 12 -4.56 0.81 16.68
C SER A 12 -5.84 1.03 15.87
N LEU A 13 -6.41 -0.02 15.30
CA LEU A 13 -7.71 -0.02 14.64
C LEU A 13 -8.62 -1.10 15.25
N THR A 14 -9.51 -0.70 16.14
CA THR A 14 -10.75 -1.44 16.38
C THR A 14 -11.82 -0.85 15.47
N LEU A 15 -12.31 -1.62 14.50
CA LEU A 15 -13.36 -1.20 13.56
C LEU A 15 -14.74 -1.59 14.11
N PRO A 16 -15.56 -0.64 14.53
CA PRO A 16 -16.99 -0.89 14.72
C PRO A 16 -17.79 -0.60 13.44
N HIS A 17 -18.94 -1.21 13.34
CA HIS A 17 -19.95 -1.26 12.29
C HIS A 17 -20.03 -0.11 11.25
N ARG A 18 -20.56 -0.44 10.03
CA ARG A 18 -20.68 0.39 8.81
C ARG A 18 -21.48 1.70 8.94
N SER A 19 -22.18 1.96 10.04
CA SER A 19 -23.22 3.00 10.11
C SER A 19 -22.77 4.41 10.51
N LYS A 20 -21.48 4.66 10.76
CA LYS A 20 -21.03 5.94 11.34
C LYS A 20 -19.72 6.45 10.67
N TRP A 21 -19.80 6.72 9.37
CA TRP A 21 -18.61 7.17 8.65
C TRP A 21 -18.08 8.52 9.14
N GLN A 22 -18.94 9.44 9.56
CA GLN A 22 -18.55 10.75 10.10
C GLN A 22 -17.75 10.61 11.41
N GLU A 23 -18.18 9.71 12.30
CA GLU A 23 -17.44 9.42 13.54
C GLU A 23 -16.09 8.79 13.25
N LYS A 24 -16.01 7.91 12.23
CA LYS A 24 -14.75 7.29 11.79
C LYS A 24 -13.81 8.32 11.20
N GLU A 25 -14.32 9.22 10.36
CA GLU A 25 -13.53 10.30 9.79
C GLU A 25 -13.01 11.24 10.89
N ALA A 26 -13.86 11.66 11.79
CA ALA A 26 -13.47 12.51 12.91
C ALA A 26 -12.43 11.83 13.82
N ARG A 27 -12.57 10.52 14.05
CA ARG A 27 -11.59 9.73 14.78
C ARG A 27 -10.26 9.66 14.03
N LEU A 28 -10.28 9.37 12.72
CA LEU A 28 -9.07 9.32 11.89
C LEU A 28 -8.33 10.66 11.94
N ARG A 29 -9.02 11.78 11.73
CA ARG A 29 -8.43 13.12 11.79
C ARG A 29 -7.78 13.43 13.14
N ARG A 30 -8.34 12.95 14.25
CA ARG A 30 -7.73 13.10 15.58
C ARG A 30 -6.55 12.15 15.82
N THR A 31 -6.51 11.03 15.11
CA THR A 31 -5.47 9.98 15.27
C THR A 31 -4.25 10.28 14.41
N VAL A 32 -4.41 10.95 13.26
CA VAL A 32 -3.29 11.36 12.41
C VAL A 32 -2.49 12.46 13.13
N THR A 33 -1.28 12.13 13.55
CA THR A 33 -0.41 13.04 14.30
C THR A 33 0.69 13.66 13.46
N ARG A 34 1.03 13.03 12.33
CA ARG A 34 2.12 13.49 11.44
C ARG A 34 1.76 13.24 9.98
N LEU A 35 2.17 14.17 9.12
CA LEU A 35 2.21 14.02 7.66
C LEU A 35 3.68 14.09 7.25
N LEU A 36 4.15 13.09 6.53
CA LEU A 36 5.55 12.97 6.12
C LEU A 36 5.60 12.71 4.61
N THR A 37 6.63 13.25 3.96
CA THR A 37 6.96 12.84 2.59
C THR A 37 7.45 11.39 2.62
N CYS A 38 7.00 10.60 1.64
CA CYS A 38 7.42 9.22 1.49
C CYS A 38 7.76 8.95 0.02
N ASP A 39 8.95 8.41 -0.21
CA ASP A 39 9.37 7.86 -1.50
C ASP A 39 9.68 6.37 -1.31
N VAL A 40 8.76 5.52 -1.72
CA VAL A 40 8.86 4.06 -1.55
C VAL A 40 10.01 3.44 -2.33
N ASN A 41 10.54 4.13 -3.34
CA ASN A 41 11.68 3.68 -4.15
C ASN A 41 13.03 3.95 -3.47
N GLN A 42 13.04 4.63 -2.33
CA GLN A 42 14.26 4.85 -1.54
C GLN A 42 14.39 3.80 -0.43
N PRO A 43 15.61 3.33 -0.13
CA PRO A 43 15.85 2.39 0.99
C PRO A 43 15.35 2.91 2.35
N HIS A 44 15.31 4.23 2.50
CA HIS A 44 14.72 4.92 3.64
C HIS A 44 13.52 5.76 3.16
N PRO A 45 12.33 5.17 3.02
CA PRO A 45 11.22 5.81 2.33
C PRO A 45 10.73 7.11 3.00
N LEU A 46 11.01 7.31 4.29
CA LEU A 46 10.69 8.53 5.03
C LEU A 46 11.88 9.51 5.12
N GLY A 47 12.95 9.27 4.37
CA GLY A 47 14.16 10.10 4.38
C GLY A 47 14.81 10.14 5.76
N SER A 48 15.08 11.35 6.27
CA SER A 48 15.67 11.58 7.60
C SER A 48 14.64 11.56 8.74
N ALA A 49 13.34 11.41 8.44
CA ALA A 49 12.30 11.42 9.47
C ALA A 49 12.39 10.18 10.35
N GLN A 50 12.60 10.39 11.64
CA GLN A 50 12.59 9.31 12.62
C GLN A 50 11.14 9.02 13.05
N VAL A 51 10.72 7.78 12.85
CA VAL A 51 9.43 7.26 13.31
C VAL A 51 9.65 5.93 14.02
N PRO A 52 8.91 5.63 15.09
CA PRO A 52 8.92 4.30 15.67
C PRO A 52 8.45 3.27 14.66
N ALA A 53 8.97 2.04 14.74
CA ALA A 53 8.48 0.94 13.93
C ALA A 53 6.97 0.75 14.14
N ALA A 54 6.25 0.52 13.05
CA ALA A 54 4.81 0.50 13.02
C ALA A 54 4.24 -0.90 13.30
N ASP A 55 3.06 -0.96 13.91
CA ASP A 55 2.29 -2.19 14.04
C ASP A 55 1.59 -2.56 12.72
N CYS A 56 1.28 -1.53 11.91
CA CYS A 56 0.64 -1.72 10.61
C CYS A 56 1.06 -0.62 9.63
N VAL A 57 1.33 -1.00 8.39
CA VAL A 57 1.52 -0.10 7.24
C VAL A 57 0.39 -0.36 6.24
N LEU A 58 -0.23 0.70 5.74
CA LEU A 58 -1.28 0.65 4.73
C LEU A 58 -0.76 1.27 3.42
N SER A 59 -0.88 0.54 2.32
CA SER A 59 -0.58 1.05 0.98
C SER A 59 -1.71 0.63 0.04
N LEU A 60 -2.57 1.58 -0.31
CA LEU A 60 -3.77 1.29 -1.09
C LEU A 60 -3.71 2.02 -2.44
N LEU A 61 -3.66 1.26 -3.55
CA LEU A 61 -3.65 1.77 -4.93
C LEU A 61 -2.54 2.82 -5.17
N ALA A 62 -1.36 2.56 -4.65
CA ALA A 62 -0.27 3.53 -4.67
C ALA A 62 0.99 2.98 -5.36
N LEU A 63 1.35 1.73 -5.08
CA LEU A 63 2.63 1.17 -5.52
C LEU A 63 2.68 0.93 -7.03
N GLU A 64 1.55 0.55 -7.65
CA GLU A 64 1.46 0.40 -9.10
C GLU A 64 1.63 1.71 -9.87
N GLY A 65 1.42 2.85 -9.22
CA GLY A 65 1.71 4.17 -9.77
C GLY A 65 3.08 4.71 -9.41
N ALA A 66 3.68 4.22 -8.33
CA ALA A 66 4.96 4.69 -7.82
C ALA A 66 6.17 3.92 -8.39
N CYS A 67 5.98 2.67 -8.82
CA CYS A 67 7.03 1.79 -9.29
C CYS A 67 7.00 1.67 -10.82
N GLN A 68 8.19 1.63 -11.45
CA GLN A 68 8.33 1.58 -12.91
C GLN A 68 8.31 0.16 -13.47
N ASP A 69 8.78 -0.80 -12.67
CA ASP A 69 8.91 -2.21 -13.02
C ASP A 69 8.73 -3.11 -11.79
N VAL A 70 8.78 -4.42 -12.00
CA VAL A 70 8.58 -5.42 -10.95
C VAL A 70 9.70 -5.37 -9.91
N ASP A 71 10.94 -5.07 -10.30
CA ASP A 71 12.08 -5.02 -9.40
C ASP A 71 11.95 -3.83 -8.43
N THR A 72 11.57 -2.66 -8.95
CA THR A 72 11.28 -1.48 -8.12
C THR A 72 10.06 -1.70 -7.22
N TYR A 73 9.03 -2.41 -7.70
CA TYR A 73 7.89 -2.80 -6.88
C TYR A 73 8.30 -3.72 -5.72
N GLN A 74 9.15 -4.71 -5.98
CA GLN A 74 9.66 -5.61 -4.98
C GLN A 74 10.50 -4.87 -3.93
N ALA A 75 11.40 -3.98 -4.37
CA ALA A 75 12.17 -3.13 -3.48
C ALA A 75 11.26 -2.22 -2.61
N ALA A 76 10.22 -1.63 -3.21
CA ALA A 76 9.26 -0.80 -2.50
C ALA A 76 8.50 -1.60 -1.40
N ILE A 77 8.09 -2.84 -1.68
CA ILE A 77 7.48 -3.72 -0.67
C ILE A 77 8.46 -3.98 0.47
N GLN A 78 9.74 -4.29 0.17
CA GLN A 78 10.78 -4.49 1.19
C GLN A 78 10.99 -3.24 2.05
N ASN A 79 11.05 -2.06 1.43
CA ASN A 79 11.19 -0.77 2.11
C ASN A 79 10.01 -0.51 3.07
N LEU A 80 8.78 -0.80 2.65
CA LEU A 80 7.60 -0.67 3.50
C LEU A 80 7.57 -1.67 4.65
N VAL A 81 7.97 -2.92 4.41
CA VAL A 81 8.12 -3.96 5.44
C VAL A 81 9.23 -3.58 6.44
N GLY A 82 10.25 -2.85 5.99
CA GLY A 82 11.29 -2.27 6.85
C GLY A 82 10.73 -1.33 7.93
N LEU A 83 9.61 -0.65 7.67
CA LEU A 83 8.95 0.22 8.64
C LEU A 83 8.15 -0.53 9.72
N LEU A 84 7.94 -1.84 9.56
CA LEU A 84 7.13 -2.65 10.48
C LEU A 84 7.96 -3.21 11.63
N LYS A 85 7.32 -3.30 12.79
CA LYS A 85 7.79 -4.15 13.89
C LYS A 85 7.83 -5.62 13.45
N PRO A 86 8.65 -6.48 14.07
CA PRO A 86 8.48 -7.93 13.99
C PRO A 86 7.05 -8.33 14.34
N GLY A 87 6.38 -9.11 13.48
CA GLY A 87 4.97 -9.46 13.65
C GLY A 87 3.95 -8.39 13.23
N GLY A 88 4.40 -7.21 12.82
CA GLY A 88 3.55 -6.15 12.26
C GLY A 88 2.96 -6.52 10.90
N HIS A 89 1.96 -5.77 10.44
CA HIS A 89 1.18 -6.11 9.26
C HIS A 89 1.34 -5.07 8.14
N LEU A 90 1.55 -5.55 6.92
CA LEU A 90 1.36 -4.76 5.69
C LEU A 90 -0.02 -5.09 5.12
N VAL A 91 -0.83 -4.05 4.93
CA VAL A 91 -2.11 -4.15 4.24
C VAL A 91 -2.00 -3.39 2.92
N THR A 92 -2.19 -4.07 1.82
CA THR A 92 -2.09 -3.45 0.50
C THR A 92 -3.28 -3.80 -0.38
N SER A 93 -3.62 -2.87 -1.27
CA SER A 93 -4.60 -3.09 -2.34
C SER A 93 -3.99 -2.61 -3.65
N VAL A 94 -4.10 -3.43 -4.67
CA VAL A 94 -3.49 -3.23 -5.99
C VAL A 94 -4.54 -3.39 -7.07
N ALA A 95 -4.56 -2.48 -8.04
CA ALA A 95 -5.29 -2.64 -9.28
C ALA A 95 -4.47 -3.55 -10.21
N LEU A 96 -4.96 -4.77 -10.45
CA LEU A 96 -4.25 -5.76 -11.26
C LEU A 96 -4.34 -5.42 -12.74
N ARG A 97 -3.26 -5.65 -13.46
CA ARG A 97 -3.09 -5.35 -14.89
C ARG A 97 -3.44 -3.91 -15.24
N CYS A 98 -3.28 -3.00 -14.30
CA CYS A 98 -3.43 -1.57 -14.55
C CYS A 98 -2.22 -1.09 -15.35
N ARG A 99 -2.46 -0.54 -16.54
CA ARG A 99 -1.39 0.02 -17.41
C ARG A 99 -1.36 1.53 -17.37
N GLU A 100 -2.52 2.13 -17.14
CA GLU A 100 -2.68 3.57 -17.11
C GLU A 100 -3.89 3.97 -16.25
N TYR A 101 -3.80 5.13 -15.65
CA TYR A 101 -4.91 5.72 -14.91
C TYR A 101 -4.98 7.23 -15.13
N MET A 102 -6.14 7.82 -14.83
CA MET A 102 -6.40 9.24 -15.02
C MET A 102 -6.53 9.95 -13.69
N VAL A 103 -5.93 11.13 -13.57
CA VAL A 103 -6.17 12.06 -12.47
C VAL A 103 -6.63 13.38 -13.09
N GLY A 104 -7.90 13.67 -12.99
CA GLY A 104 -8.53 14.74 -13.75
C GLY A 104 -8.41 14.46 -15.27
N SER A 105 -7.81 15.37 -16.01
CA SER A 105 -7.53 15.23 -17.45
C SER A 105 -6.13 14.67 -17.78
N ARG A 106 -5.32 14.33 -16.78
CA ARG A 106 -3.95 13.86 -16.98
C ARG A 106 -3.87 12.34 -16.87
N LYS A 107 -3.19 11.73 -17.83
CA LYS A 107 -2.90 10.31 -17.89
C LYS A 107 -1.57 10.03 -17.17
N PHE A 108 -1.55 8.96 -16.38
CA PHE A 108 -0.39 8.45 -15.68
C PHE A 108 -0.16 6.98 -16.01
N PHE A 109 1.08 6.57 -15.90
CA PHE A 109 1.49 5.17 -16.03
C PHE A 109 1.05 4.37 -14.80
N GLY A 110 0.62 3.12 -15.03
CA GLY A 110 0.37 2.12 -14.01
C GLY A 110 1.18 0.87 -14.30
N LEU A 111 1.90 0.36 -13.31
CA LEU A 111 2.62 -0.90 -13.42
C LEU A 111 1.63 -2.06 -13.48
N SER A 112 1.67 -2.81 -14.58
CA SER A 112 0.82 -4.00 -14.78
C SER A 112 1.31 -5.14 -13.88
N LEU A 113 0.62 -5.38 -12.78
CA LEU A 113 0.93 -6.43 -11.81
C LEU A 113 -0.06 -7.58 -11.90
N GLU A 114 0.46 -8.80 -11.79
CA GLU A 114 -0.32 -10.01 -11.57
C GLU A 114 -0.43 -10.30 -10.07
N LYS A 115 -1.45 -11.05 -9.68
CA LYS A 115 -1.65 -11.46 -8.28
C LYS A 115 -0.44 -12.22 -7.74
N GLU A 116 0.11 -13.12 -8.52
CA GLU A 116 1.27 -13.94 -8.19
C GLU A 116 2.52 -13.10 -7.95
N THR A 117 2.69 -12.02 -8.71
CA THR A 117 3.78 -11.06 -8.53
C THR A 117 3.68 -10.35 -7.18
N VAL A 118 2.46 -9.96 -6.78
CA VAL A 118 2.20 -9.32 -5.49
C VAL A 118 2.51 -10.28 -4.33
N GLU A 119 2.02 -11.52 -4.42
CA GLU A 119 2.27 -12.56 -3.40
C GLU A 119 3.77 -12.88 -3.28
N LYS A 120 4.46 -13.04 -4.41
CA LYS A 120 5.89 -13.30 -4.45
C LYS A 120 6.70 -12.17 -3.81
N ALA A 121 6.42 -10.91 -4.14
CA ALA A 121 7.11 -9.76 -3.57
C ALA A 121 6.97 -9.70 -2.04
N LEU A 122 5.79 -10.05 -1.50
CA LEU A 122 5.56 -10.12 -0.06
C LEU A 122 6.34 -11.26 0.60
N GLN A 123 6.40 -12.44 -0.02
CA GLN A 123 7.17 -13.58 0.49
C GLN A 123 8.66 -13.27 0.51
N GLU A 124 9.21 -12.68 -0.55
CA GLU A 124 10.61 -12.27 -0.65
C GLU A 124 10.98 -11.13 0.32
N ALA A 125 9.98 -10.33 0.74
CA ALA A 125 10.12 -9.36 1.82
C ALA A 125 9.93 -9.97 3.23
N SER A 126 10.03 -11.30 3.36
CA SER A 126 9.87 -12.02 4.63
C SER A 126 8.51 -11.79 5.29
N CYS A 127 7.46 -11.73 4.48
CA CYS A 127 6.09 -11.65 4.97
C CYS A 127 5.32 -12.97 4.74
N GLN A 128 4.55 -13.37 5.74
CA GLN A 128 3.54 -14.39 5.61
C GLN A 128 2.24 -13.76 5.11
N VAL A 129 1.74 -14.16 3.95
CA VAL A 129 0.43 -13.74 3.44
C VAL A 129 -0.66 -14.42 4.28
N LEU A 130 -1.41 -13.62 5.02
CA LEU A 130 -2.52 -14.09 5.87
C LEU A 130 -3.84 -14.12 5.12
N LYS A 131 -4.01 -13.17 4.20
CA LYS A 131 -5.20 -13.05 3.36
C LYS A 131 -4.78 -12.48 2.01
N CYS A 132 -5.28 -13.09 0.94
CA CYS A 132 -5.21 -12.54 -0.40
C CYS A 132 -6.59 -12.70 -1.05
N GLN A 133 -7.27 -11.60 -1.26
CA GLN A 133 -8.61 -11.58 -1.82
C GLN A 133 -8.59 -10.93 -3.19
N TYR A 134 -8.87 -11.72 -4.20
CA TYR A 134 -9.12 -11.23 -5.55
C TYR A 134 -10.57 -10.78 -5.69
N SER A 135 -10.78 -9.70 -6.42
CA SER A 135 -12.09 -9.23 -6.86
C SER A 135 -12.02 -8.89 -8.35
N PRO A 136 -12.97 -9.37 -9.17
CA PRO A 136 -13.03 -9.04 -10.60
C PRO A 136 -13.58 -7.63 -10.88
N ILE A 137 -13.69 -6.80 -9.84
CA ILE A 137 -14.17 -5.43 -9.99
C ILE A 137 -13.19 -4.64 -10.84
N LYS A 138 -13.72 -4.08 -11.93
CA LYS A 138 -13.00 -3.15 -12.79
C LYS A 138 -13.43 -1.72 -12.48
N TYR A 139 -12.49 -0.81 -12.55
CA TYR A 139 -12.84 0.61 -12.57
C TYR A 139 -13.45 0.98 -13.94
N SER A 140 -14.12 2.13 -13.98
CA SER A 140 -14.49 2.71 -15.27
C SER A 140 -13.23 2.97 -16.11
N GLU A 141 -13.24 2.54 -17.37
CA GLU A 141 -12.12 2.76 -18.31
C GLU A 141 -11.76 4.24 -18.49
N ALA A 142 -12.70 5.15 -18.17
CA ALA A 142 -12.44 6.58 -18.12
C ALA A 142 -11.44 6.98 -17.03
N TYR A 143 -11.22 6.13 -16.02
CA TYR A 143 -10.34 6.42 -14.89
C TYR A 143 -9.16 5.47 -14.78
N CYS A 144 -9.35 4.18 -15.05
CA CYS A 144 -8.30 3.18 -14.92
C CYS A 144 -8.64 1.95 -15.77
N VAL A 145 -7.73 1.54 -16.62
CA VAL A 145 -7.84 0.27 -17.36
C VAL A 145 -7.20 -0.81 -16.50
N ASN A 146 -8.01 -1.61 -15.82
CA ASN A 146 -7.56 -2.73 -14.99
C ASN A 146 -8.43 -3.97 -15.22
N GLU A 147 -7.95 -5.15 -14.80
CA GLU A 147 -8.69 -6.41 -14.96
C GLU A 147 -9.23 -6.98 -13.64
N GLY A 148 -8.92 -6.34 -12.53
CA GLY A 148 -9.39 -6.75 -11.21
C GLY A 148 -8.61 -6.05 -10.10
N HIS A 149 -8.87 -6.50 -8.89
CA HIS A 149 -8.33 -5.96 -7.66
C HIS A 149 -7.78 -7.06 -6.79
N CYS A 150 -6.64 -6.83 -6.17
CA CYS A 150 -6.10 -7.71 -5.15
C CYS A 150 -5.99 -6.94 -3.82
N PHE A 151 -6.63 -7.47 -2.79
CA PHE A 151 -6.49 -6.97 -1.41
C PHE A 151 -5.71 -7.99 -0.60
N VAL A 152 -4.62 -7.56 0.02
CA VAL A 152 -3.71 -8.44 0.73
C VAL A 152 -3.47 -7.94 2.16
N VAL A 153 -3.47 -8.88 3.10
CA VAL A 153 -2.95 -8.70 4.46
C VAL A 153 -1.79 -9.65 4.64
N ALA A 154 -0.62 -9.12 4.92
CA ALA A 154 0.59 -9.89 5.17
C ALA A 154 1.21 -9.50 6.51
N ARG A 155 1.85 -10.45 7.19
CA ARG A 155 2.51 -10.25 8.48
C ARG A 155 4.01 -10.43 8.33
N LYS A 156 4.78 -9.48 8.80
CA LYS A 156 6.25 -9.58 8.88
C LYS A 156 6.63 -10.74 9.81
N VAL A 157 7.43 -11.67 9.30
CA VAL A 157 7.93 -12.81 10.08
C VAL A 157 8.93 -12.30 11.11
N PRO A 158 8.79 -12.67 12.41
CA PRO A 158 9.79 -12.33 13.42
C PRO A 158 11.14 -13.00 13.12
N GLY A 159 12.23 -12.23 13.21
CA GLY A 159 13.58 -12.75 13.04
C GLY A 159 14.07 -12.91 11.60
N ALA A 160 13.34 -12.34 10.64
CA ALA A 160 13.79 -12.21 9.26
C ALA A 160 14.54 -10.89 9.04
#